data_97f8faf03bb6c574f83a00e85f0e3550
#
_entry.id   97f8faf03bb6c574f83a00e85f0e3550
#
_cell.length_a   1.000
_cell.length_b   1.000
_cell.length_c   1.000
_cell.angle_alpha   90.00
_cell.angle_beta   90.00
_cell.angle_gamma   90.00
#
_symmetry.space_group_name_H-M   'P 1'
#
loop_
_entity.id
_entity.type
_entity.pdbx_description
1 polymer ?
#
loop_
_entity_poly.entity_id
_entity_poly.type
_entity_poly.pdbx_seq_one_letter_code
_entity_poly.pdbx_strand_id
1 'polypeptide(L)'
;MKSVRVPLSLQQAVMRTMRQKLALASDFLQKSFPEPSVTYRQRGTIAGSARLQDWEIRLNPVLLIENQQAFIDQVIPHELAHLLAYHQFGKVVPHGKEWRFLMETVLKVPANRTHQFSVNSVRSKIFTYTCHCQQHELTIRQHNKVLKGKSCYVCRQCGEKLILLKPT
;
A
#
# COMPACT_ATOMS: atom_id res chain seq x y z
N MET A 1 15.62 -8.56 10.19
CA MET A 1 15.35 -8.12 8.80
C MET A 1 16.13 -6.82 8.56
N LYS A 2 17.02 -6.79 7.56
CA LYS A 2 17.73 -5.55 7.20
C LYS A 2 16.70 -4.50 6.77
N SER A 3 16.72 -3.31 7.38
CA SER A 3 15.87 -2.20 6.96
C SER A 3 16.37 -1.71 5.61
N VAL A 4 15.48 -1.69 4.62
CA VAL A 4 15.79 -1.12 3.30
C VAL A 4 15.93 0.39 3.47
N ARG A 5 17.11 0.92 3.15
CA ARG A 5 17.39 2.35 3.23
C ARG A 5 17.06 3.01 1.87
N VAL A 6 16.14 3.94 1.87
CA VAL A 6 15.80 4.73 0.68
C VAL A 6 16.93 5.74 0.41
N PRO A 7 17.45 5.84 -0.83
CA PRO A 7 18.44 6.84 -1.21
C PRO A 7 17.94 8.27 -0.93
N LEU A 8 18.84 9.15 -0.53
CA LEU A 8 18.51 10.54 -0.18
C LEU A 8 17.88 11.28 -1.36
N SER A 9 18.33 11.03 -2.58
CA SER A 9 17.77 11.61 -3.80
C SER A 9 16.28 11.27 -3.99
N LEU A 10 15.89 10.03 -3.71
CA LEU A 10 14.49 9.62 -3.76
C LEU A 10 13.67 10.23 -2.62
N GLN A 11 14.24 10.32 -1.42
CA GLN A 11 13.58 11.01 -0.30
C GLN A 11 13.29 12.48 -0.63
N GLN A 12 14.27 13.16 -1.23
CA GLN A 12 14.13 14.56 -1.67
C GLN A 12 13.08 14.70 -2.79
N ALA A 13 13.04 13.77 -3.75
CA ALA A 13 12.04 13.76 -4.82
C ALA A 13 10.62 13.54 -4.26
N VAL A 14 10.44 12.61 -3.32
CA VAL A 14 9.18 12.38 -2.59
C VAL A 14 8.71 13.66 -1.92
N MET A 15 9.57 14.31 -1.14
CA MET A 15 9.21 15.54 -0.41
C MET A 15 8.89 16.70 -1.35
N ARG A 16 9.63 16.83 -2.45
CA ARG A 16 9.37 17.85 -3.49
C ARG A 16 7.99 17.67 -4.10
N THR A 17 7.66 16.47 -4.55
CA THR A 17 6.34 16.18 -5.14
C THR A 17 5.21 16.39 -4.13
N MET A 18 5.40 15.91 -2.90
CA MET A 18 4.43 16.10 -1.84
C MET A 18 4.14 17.58 -1.58
N ARG A 19 5.19 18.40 -1.44
CA ARG A 19 5.04 19.87 -1.22
C ARG A 19 4.40 20.56 -2.41
N GLN A 20 4.76 20.19 -3.64
CA GLN A 20 4.12 20.74 -4.84
C GLN A 20 2.62 20.44 -4.87
N LYS A 21 2.23 19.20 -4.60
CA LYS A 21 0.82 18.79 -4.57
C LYS A 21 0.06 19.44 -3.40
N LEU A 22 0.71 19.59 -2.25
CA LEU A 22 0.12 20.27 -1.10
C LEU A 22 -0.13 21.76 -1.38
N ALA A 23 0.81 22.42 -2.07
CA ALA A 23 0.66 23.80 -2.51
C ALA A 23 -0.53 23.96 -3.48
N LEU A 24 -0.67 23.08 -4.48
CA LEU A 24 -1.83 23.07 -5.38
C LEU A 24 -3.14 22.94 -4.60
N ALA A 25 -3.19 22.06 -3.61
CA ALA A 25 -4.37 21.88 -2.78
C ALA A 25 -4.67 23.14 -1.95
N SER A 26 -3.66 23.75 -1.36
CA SER A 26 -3.79 24.96 -0.56
C SER A 26 -4.31 26.13 -1.39
N ASP A 27 -3.76 26.30 -2.60
CA ASP A 27 -4.18 27.36 -3.53
C ASP A 27 -5.62 27.15 -4.03
N PHE A 28 -5.94 25.90 -4.42
CA PHE A 28 -7.27 25.60 -4.94
C PHE A 28 -8.36 25.71 -3.87
N LEU A 29 -8.10 25.18 -2.68
CA LEU A 29 -9.07 25.18 -1.58
C LEU A 29 -9.05 26.44 -0.73
N GLN A 30 -8.17 27.40 -1.04
CA GLN A 30 -7.95 28.65 -0.28
C GLN A 30 -7.77 28.36 1.22
N LYS A 31 -6.94 27.37 1.53
CA LYS A 31 -6.75 26.82 2.88
C LYS A 31 -5.31 26.40 3.09
N SER A 32 -4.75 26.67 4.24
CA SER A 32 -3.42 26.18 4.62
C SER A 32 -3.52 24.78 5.23
N PHE A 33 -2.68 23.88 4.76
CA PHE A 33 -2.55 22.53 5.30
C PHE A 33 -1.14 22.32 5.86
N PRO A 34 -1.01 21.66 7.02
CA PRO A 34 0.30 21.31 7.53
C PRO A 34 0.98 20.30 6.61
N GLU A 35 2.32 20.32 6.56
CA GLU A 35 3.08 19.32 5.82
C GLU A 35 2.92 17.95 6.48
N PRO A 36 2.45 16.90 5.75
CA PRO A 36 2.36 15.56 6.30
C PRO A 36 3.74 14.99 6.62
N SER A 37 3.84 14.21 7.70
CA SER A 37 5.03 13.39 7.93
C SER A 37 5.09 12.26 6.91
N VAL A 38 6.30 11.97 6.40
CA VAL A 38 6.52 10.88 5.45
C VAL A 38 7.47 9.86 6.07
N THR A 39 7.06 8.60 6.11
CA THR A 39 7.87 7.51 6.62
C THR A 39 7.96 6.35 5.62
N TYR A 40 9.03 5.55 5.71
CA TYR A 40 9.31 4.42 4.82
C TYR A 40 9.07 3.09 5.55
N ARG A 41 7.91 2.99 6.21
CA ARG A 41 7.57 1.85 7.08
C ARG A 41 6.53 0.91 6.49
N GLN A 42 5.96 1.23 5.33
CA GLN A 42 5.00 0.36 4.65
C GLN A 42 5.68 -0.95 4.23
N ARG A 43 4.96 -2.08 4.33
CA ARG A 43 5.48 -3.42 4.02
C ARG A 43 4.44 -4.21 3.21
N GLY A 44 4.91 -5.29 2.62
CA GLY A 44 4.08 -6.17 1.79
C GLY A 44 3.77 -5.55 0.44
N THR A 45 2.65 -5.91 -0.17
CA THR A 45 2.28 -5.52 -1.54
C THR A 45 1.63 -4.14 -1.65
N ILE A 46 1.38 -3.48 -0.53
CA ILE A 46 0.80 -2.13 -0.49
C ILE A 46 1.91 -1.11 -0.73
N ALA A 47 1.71 -0.19 -1.68
CA ALA A 47 2.70 0.82 -2.04
C ALA A 47 2.78 1.96 -1.02
N GLY A 48 1.64 2.48 -0.61
CA GLY A 48 1.53 3.53 0.39
C GLY A 48 0.30 3.37 1.28
N SER A 49 0.23 4.15 2.33
CA SER A 49 -0.97 4.30 3.16
C SER A 49 -1.00 5.65 3.85
N ALA A 50 -2.16 6.28 3.87
CA ALA A 50 -2.43 7.49 4.61
C ALA A 50 -2.92 7.16 6.02
N ARG A 51 -2.24 7.71 7.03
CA ARG A 51 -2.65 7.64 8.44
C ARG A 51 -3.40 8.91 8.78
N LEU A 52 -4.71 8.86 8.66
CA LEU A 52 -5.56 10.04 8.68
C LEU A 52 -5.46 10.83 9.99
N GLN A 53 -5.44 10.15 11.13
CA GLN A 53 -5.36 10.78 12.45
C GLN A 53 -3.95 11.31 12.77
N ASP A 54 -2.92 10.64 12.26
CA ASP A 54 -1.52 10.98 12.52
C ASP A 54 -0.97 12.00 11.50
N TRP A 55 -1.72 12.33 10.46
CA TRP A 55 -1.31 13.17 9.34
C TRP A 55 0.00 12.69 8.74
N GLU A 56 0.08 11.37 8.50
CA GLU A 56 1.29 10.66 8.05
C GLU A 56 1.03 9.89 6.75
N ILE A 57 1.98 9.94 5.84
CA ILE A 57 2.06 9.08 4.65
C ILE A 57 3.15 8.04 4.89
N ARG A 58 2.79 6.77 4.82
CA ARG A 58 3.73 5.65 4.89
C ARG A 58 3.98 5.08 3.51
N LEU A 59 5.22 4.99 3.11
CA LEU A 59 5.64 4.50 1.80
C LEU A 59 6.38 3.18 1.91
N ASN A 60 6.20 2.31 0.91
CA ASN A 60 6.93 1.07 0.78
C ASN A 60 8.31 1.34 0.16
N PRO A 61 9.40 1.20 0.93
CA PRO A 61 10.73 1.55 0.45
C PRO A 61 11.21 0.67 -0.70
N VAL A 62 10.80 -0.60 -0.74
CA VAL A 62 11.19 -1.53 -1.81
C VAL A 62 10.54 -1.12 -3.12
N LEU A 63 9.21 -0.95 -3.13
CA LEU A 63 8.49 -0.53 -4.34
C LEU A 63 8.89 0.87 -4.81
N LEU A 64 9.21 1.78 -3.89
CA LEU A 64 9.73 3.10 -4.23
C LEU A 64 11.09 3.02 -4.95
N ILE A 65 12.01 2.21 -4.47
CA ILE A 65 13.34 2.05 -5.08
C ILE A 65 13.22 1.40 -6.46
N GLU A 66 12.36 0.42 -6.61
CA GLU A 66 12.15 -0.31 -7.86
C GLU A 66 11.46 0.52 -8.95
N ASN A 67 10.54 1.40 -8.57
CA ASN A 67 9.70 2.15 -9.51
C ASN A 67 9.99 3.65 -9.55
N GLN A 68 10.80 4.16 -8.65
CA GLN A 68 11.33 5.53 -8.62
C GLN A 68 10.28 6.61 -8.93
N GLN A 69 10.44 7.36 -10.03
CA GLN A 69 9.56 8.48 -10.37
C GLN A 69 8.12 8.04 -10.62
N ALA A 70 7.90 6.90 -11.27
CA ALA A 70 6.55 6.37 -11.50
C ALA A 70 5.79 6.09 -10.19
N PHE A 71 6.51 5.61 -9.15
CA PHE A 71 5.94 5.46 -7.82
C PHE A 71 5.58 6.81 -7.19
N ILE A 72 6.49 7.79 -7.28
CA ILE A 72 6.30 9.12 -6.68
C ILE A 72 5.09 9.81 -7.32
N ASP A 73 4.97 9.77 -8.64
CA ASP A 73 3.91 10.45 -9.38
C ASP A 73 2.52 9.87 -9.11
N GLN A 74 2.43 8.58 -8.75
CA GLN A 74 1.15 7.91 -8.51
C GLN A 74 0.81 7.85 -7.02
N VAL A 75 1.77 7.42 -6.18
CA VAL A 75 1.47 7.09 -4.76
C VAL A 75 1.39 8.34 -3.89
N ILE A 76 2.25 9.34 -4.12
CA ILE A 76 2.24 10.56 -3.30
C ILE A 76 0.92 11.31 -3.40
N PRO A 77 0.41 11.65 -4.60
CA PRO A 77 -0.89 12.32 -4.69
C PRO A 77 -2.04 11.45 -4.22
N HIS A 78 -1.98 10.12 -4.41
CA HIS A 78 -2.99 9.18 -3.94
C HIS A 78 -3.17 9.24 -2.41
N GLU A 79 -2.07 9.11 -1.68
CA GLU A 79 -2.09 9.14 -0.21
C GLU A 79 -2.38 10.54 0.33
N LEU A 80 -1.85 11.57 -0.32
CA LEU A 80 -2.16 12.96 0.04
C LEU A 80 -3.65 13.27 -0.12
N ALA A 81 -4.28 12.78 -1.20
CA ALA A 81 -5.71 12.94 -1.42
C ALA A 81 -6.56 12.30 -0.31
N HIS A 82 -6.12 11.17 0.26
CA HIS A 82 -6.78 10.58 1.43
C HIS A 82 -6.70 11.49 2.67
N LEU A 83 -5.53 12.08 2.94
CA LEU A 83 -5.35 13.01 4.06
C LEU A 83 -6.21 14.26 3.86
N LEU A 84 -6.18 14.86 2.67
CA LEU A 84 -6.95 16.05 2.33
C LEU A 84 -8.46 15.78 2.38
N ALA A 85 -8.92 14.62 1.90
CA ALA A 85 -10.33 14.23 1.95
C ALA A 85 -10.82 14.16 3.40
N TYR A 86 -10.04 13.53 4.26
CA TYR A 86 -10.36 13.43 5.68
C TYR A 86 -10.39 14.80 6.36
N HIS A 87 -9.41 15.65 6.07
CA HIS A 87 -9.32 16.99 6.66
C HIS A 87 -10.47 17.91 6.20
N GLN A 88 -10.85 17.81 4.92
CA GLN A 88 -11.83 18.71 4.31
C GLN A 88 -13.29 18.26 4.54
N PHE A 89 -13.52 16.95 4.50
CA PHE A 89 -14.88 16.38 4.50
C PHE A 89 -15.14 15.44 5.69
N GLY A 90 -14.12 15.19 6.53
CA GLY A 90 -14.23 14.22 7.61
C GLY A 90 -14.16 12.78 7.12
N LYS A 91 -14.86 11.87 7.78
CA LYS A 91 -14.88 10.45 7.42
C LYS A 91 -15.68 10.22 6.14
N VAL A 92 -15.02 9.93 5.06
CA VAL A 92 -15.59 9.64 3.74
C VAL A 92 -15.27 8.23 3.28
N VAL A 93 -15.98 7.75 2.24
CA VAL A 93 -15.70 6.45 1.63
C VAL A 93 -14.34 6.50 0.91
N PRO A 94 -13.41 5.57 1.20
CA PRO A 94 -12.14 5.50 0.51
C PRO A 94 -12.33 5.40 -1.02
N HIS A 95 -11.59 6.21 -1.77
CA HIS A 95 -11.69 6.33 -3.22
C HIS A 95 -13.09 6.74 -3.74
N GLY A 96 -13.90 7.36 -2.87
CA GLY A 96 -15.21 7.92 -3.21
C GLY A 96 -15.11 9.20 -4.02
N LYS A 97 -16.25 9.91 -4.15
CA LYS A 97 -16.34 11.14 -4.96
C LYS A 97 -15.43 12.25 -4.46
N GLU A 98 -15.26 12.40 -3.14
CA GLU A 98 -14.43 13.41 -2.51
C GLU A 98 -12.95 13.19 -2.81
N TRP A 99 -12.47 11.94 -2.65
CA TRP A 99 -11.10 11.57 -3.01
C TRP A 99 -10.85 11.75 -4.50
N ARG A 100 -11.79 11.34 -5.37
CA ARG A 100 -11.67 11.49 -6.82
C ARG A 100 -11.62 12.96 -7.22
N PHE A 101 -12.46 13.80 -6.64
CA PHE A 101 -12.44 15.24 -6.84
C PHE A 101 -11.06 15.83 -6.50
N LEU A 102 -10.48 15.43 -5.36
CA LEU A 102 -9.16 15.89 -4.96
C LEU A 102 -8.08 15.43 -5.96
N MET A 103 -8.12 14.18 -6.38
CA MET A 103 -7.14 13.67 -7.36
C MET A 103 -7.21 14.42 -8.69
N GLU A 104 -8.38 14.45 -9.32
CA GLU A 104 -8.54 14.91 -10.70
C GLU A 104 -8.62 16.45 -10.79
N THR A 105 -9.39 17.07 -9.92
CA THR A 105 -9.65 18.52 -9.99
C THR A 105 -8.59 19.32 -9.25
N VAL A 106 -8.21 18.93 -8.07
CA VAL A 106 -7.30 19.69 -7.21
C VAL A 106 -5.84 19.35 -7.50
N LEU A 107 -5.47 18.07 -7.42
CA LEU A 107 -4.07 17.63 -7.57
C LEU A 107 -3.67 17.39 -9.03
N LYS A 108 -4.62 17.45 -9.96
CA LYS A 108 -4.38 17.26 -11.41
C LYS A 108 -3.70 15.95 -11.75
N VAL A 109 -4.19 14.85 -11.17
CA VAL A 109 -3.68 13.49 -11.39
C VAL A 109 -4.85 12.53 -11.61
N PRO A 110 -4.73 11.52 -12.48
CA PRO A 110 -5.78 10.52 -12.68
C PRO A 110 -6.15 9.81 -11.38
N ALA A 111 -7.44 9.61 -11.12
CA ALA A 111 -7.95 8.96 -9.91
C ALA A 111 -7.89 7.43 -10.01
N ASN A 112 -6.71 6.87 -10.22
CA ASN A 112 -6.47 5.44 -10.26
C ASN A 112 -6.48 4.87 -8.84
N ARG A 113 -7.35 3.89 -8.57
CA ARG A 113 -7.47 3.25 -7.23
C ARG A 113 -6.27 2.37 -6.90
N THR A 114 -5.63 1.81 -7.91
CA THR A 114 -4.52 0.86 -7.77
C THR A 114 -3.38 1.25 -8.69
N HIS A 115 -2.16 0.94 -8.25
CA HIS A 115 -0.98 1.04 -9.10
C HIS A 115 -0.76 -0.25 -9.90
N GLN A 116 0.00 -0.17 -10.99
CA GLN A 116 0.34 -1.31 -11.84
C GLN A 116 1.78 -1.82 -11.61
N PHE A 117 2.38 -1.49 -10.46
CA PHE A 117 3.74 -1.95 -10.15
C PHE A 117 3.77 -3.44 -9.91
N SER A 118 4.83 -4.11 -10.38
CA SER A 118 5.12 -5.48 -10.00
C SER A 118 5.35 -5.54 -8.48
N VAL A 119 4.67 -6.45 -7.82
CA VAL A 119 4.79 -6.67 -6.37
C VAL A 119 5.55 -7.97 -6.03
N ASN A 120 6.19 -8.58 -7.02
CA ASN A 120 6.83 -9.88 -6.86
C ASN A 120 7.94 -9.86 -5.80
N SER A 121 8.74 -8.79 -5.75
CA SER A 121 9.83 -8.58 -4.80
C SER A 121 9.37 -8.46 -3.34
N VAL A 122 8.13 -7.99 -3.14
CA VAL A 122 7.53 -7.76 -1.82
C VAL A 122 6.47 -8.80 -1.45
N ARG A 123 6.16 -9.74 -2.35
CA ARG A 123 5.24 -10.83 -2.06
C ARG A 123 5.80 -11.73 -0.97
N SER A 124 4.94 -12.09 -0.04
CA SER A 124 5.24 -13.13 0.95
C SER A 124 5.43 -14.47 0.25
N LYS A 125 6.35 -15.30 0.76
CA LYS A 125 6.48 -16.69 0.30
C LYS A 125 5.14 -17.41 0.40
N ILE A 126 4.82 -18.15 -0.66
CA ILE A 126 3.64 -18.99 -0.76
C ILE A 126 4.08 -20.43 -0.56
N PHE A 127 3.28 -21.21 0.13
CA PHE A 127 3.49 -22.63 0.40
C PHE A 127 2.34 -23.43 -0.19
N THR A 128 2.68 -24.42 -1.03
CA THR A 128 1.68 -25.29 -1.64
C THR A 128 1.25 -26.37 -0.67
N TYR A 129 -0.04 -26.44 -0.43
CA TYR A 129 -0.72 -27.48 0.30
C TYR A 129 -1.63 -28.26 -0.64
N THR A 130 -1.94 -29.50 -0.29
CA THR A 130 -2.84 -30.33 -1.09
C THR A 130 -3.91 -30.96 -0.21
N CYS A 131 -5.05 -31.22 -0.80
CA CYS A 131 -6.05 -32.16 -0.34
C CYS A 131 -6.28 -33.20 -1.45
N HIS A 132 -7.25 -34.07 -1.28
CA HIS A 132 -7.57 -35.07 -2.29
C HIS A 132 -7.97 -34.47 -3.65
N CYS A 133 -8.66 -33.34 -3.69
CA CYS A 133 -9.27 -32.82 -4.90
C CYS A 133 -8.45 -31.73 -5.62
N GLN A 134 -7.58 -30.97 -4.92
CA GLN A 134 -6.84 -29.87 -5.51
C GLN A 134 -5.66 -29.37 -4.66
N GLN A 135 -4.84 -28.50 -5.25
CA GLN A 135 -3.78 -27.78 -4.55
C GLN A 135 -4.29 -26.43 -4.04
N HIS A 136 -3.68 -25.95 -2.95
CA HIS A 136 -4.01 -24.71 -2.27
C HIS A 136 -2.74 -23.93 -1.97
N GLU A 137 -2.79 -22.63 -2.11
CA GLU A 137 -1.71 -21.73 -1.75
C GLU A 137 -1.96 -21.13 -0.36
N LEU A 138 -1.07 -21.37 0.59
CA LEU A 138 -1.08 -20.74 1.89
C LEU A 138 0.03 -19.70 1.99
N THR A 139 -0.30 -18.54 2.56
CA THR A 139 0.68 -17.50 2.88
C THR A 139 1.62 -17.96 3.99
N ILE A 140 2.80 -17.35 4.12
CA ILE A 140 3.76 -17.64 5.20
C ILE A 140 3.12 -17.52 6.60
N ARG A 141 2.17 -16.62 6.80
CA ARG A 141 1.45 -16.47 8.07
C ARG A 141 0.59 -17.70 8.36
N GLN A 142 -0.13 -18.19 7.36
CA GLN A 142 -0.98 -19.39 7.47
C GLN A 142 -0.13 -20.64 7.67
N HIS A 143 0.93 -20.79 6.85
CA HIS A 143 1.91 -21.87 6.98
C HIS A 143 2.52 -21.94 8.39
N ASN A 144 2.99 -20.81 8.93
CA ASN A 144 3.56 -20.76 10.26
C ASN A 144 2.54 -21.10 11.37
N LYS A 145 1.25 -20.79 11.18
CA LYS A 145 0.20 -21.19 12.13
C LYS A 145 -0.02 -22.71 12.11
N VAL A 146 0.04 -23.34 10.93
CA VAL A 146 -0.05 -24.80 10.78
C VAL A 146 1.14 -25.48 11.44
N LEU A 147 2.37 -25.01 11.16
CA LEU A 147 3.59 -25.58 11.76
C LEU A 147 3.60 -25.51 13.30
N LYS A 148 3.06 -24.41 13.85
CA LYS A 148 2.97 -24.22 15.31
C LYS A 148 1.75 -24.90 15.94
N GLY A 149 0.98 -25.69 15.19
CA GLY A 149 -0.21 -26.35 15.68
C GLY A 149 -1.36 -25.40 16.09
N LYS A 150 -1.25 -24.10 15.73
CA LYS A 150 -2.25 -23.08 16.12
C LYS A 150 -3.47 -23.02 15.20
N SER A 151 -3.40 -23.62 14.03
CA SER A 151 -4.50 -23.65 13.06
C SER A 151 -4.38 -24.87 12.16
N CYS A 152 -5.52 -25.36 11.72
CA CYS A 152 -5.68 -26.39 10.70
C CYS A 152 -6.57 -25.78 9.61
N TYR A 153 -6.18 -25.92 8.35
CA TYR A 153 -6.96 -25.47 7.20
C TYR A 153 -7.57 -26.70 6.51
N VAL A 154 -8.81 -26.55 6.07
CA VAL A 154 -9.56 -27.59 5.37
C VAL A 154 -9.99 -27.11 4.00
N CYS A 155 -10.08 -28.00 3.04
CA CYS A 155 -10.61 -27.70 1.72
C CYS A 155 -12.12 -27.43 1.81
N ARG A 156 -12.57 -26.32 1.24
CA ARG A 156 -14.00 -25.98 1.22
C ARG A 156 -14.82 -26.89 0.33
N GLN A 157 -14.19 -27.57 -0.62
CA GLN A 157 -14.86 -28.44 -1.58
C GLN A 157 -14.98 -29.88 -1.09
N CYS A 158 -13.90 -30.48 -0.59
CA CYS A 158 -13.90 -31.88 -0.14
C CYS A 158 -13.89 -32.06 1.39
N GLY A 159 -13.72 -30.97 2.17
CA GLY A 159 -13.70 -31.03 3.63
C GLY A 159 -12.40 -31.58 4.24
N GLU A 160 -11.48 -32.05 3.42
CA GLU A 160 -10.22 -32.62 3.92
C GLU A 160 -9.24 -31.59 4.43
N LYS A 161 -8.43 -32.00 5.41
CA LYS A 161 -7.32 -31.21 5.95
C LYS A 161 -6.25 -31.01 4.90
N LEU A 162 -5.77 -29.78 4.78
CA LEU A 162 -4.67 -29.45 3.88
C LEU A 162 -3.34 -29.95 4.42
N ILE A 163 -2.59 -30.66 3.58
CA ILE A 163 -1.27 -31.22 3.88
C ILE A 163 -0.22 -30.45 3.07
N LEU A 164 0.91 -30.09 3.71
CA LEU A 164 2.00 -29.41 3.04
C LEU A 164 2.61 -30.32 1.95
N LEU A 165 2.61 -29.83 0.71
CA LEU A 165 3.31 -30.47 -0.38
C LEU A 165 4.82 -30.15 -0.23
N LYS A 166 5.62 -31.16 0.12
CA LYS A 166 7.07 -30.97 0.15
C LYS A 166 7.58 -30.79 -1.28
N PRO A 167 8.46 -29.80 -1.54
CA PRO A 167 9.12 -29.73 -2.83
C PRO A 167 9.96 -31.03 -3.01
N THR A 168 9.80 -31.65 -4.15
CA THR A 168 10.62 -32.76 -4.62
C THR A 168 12.02 -32.28 -4.91
#